data_399f2cc896758673258a159e1a7ae1f0
#
_entry.id   399f2cc896758673258a159e1a7ae1f0
#
_cell.length_a   1.000
_cell.length_b   1.000
_cell.length_c   1.000
_cell.angle_alpha   90.00
_cell.angle_beta   90.00
_cell.angle_gamma   90.00
#
_symmetry.space_group_name_H-M   'P 1'
#
loop_
_entity.id
_entity.type
_entity.pdbx_description
1 polymer ?
#
loop_
_entity_poly.entity_id
_entity_poly.type
_entity_poly.pdbx_seq_one_letter_code
_entity_poly.pdbx_strand_id
1 'polypeptide(L)'
;MKRIEKGAAVKRLFALDLIRAVAVVMVVFDHSMRHDMSQEVSFMLKMLINPDAALFFMVSGALLLPVRGSYADFLRHRIVKVFVPYVVWVIGYAVMYYEFGLLNEYSLALQIRWSWMSTNFITGWFIPAIMSLYFVMPLLSPWIEGATRRRFHYVLVLWLVSGLLPWLEVIGGVDAANTPLTLIATAVPYAIMGYYLTAYRNRQPLLPAYVLAQDGDGAEVTKMRRRVRRRKLAVVYALLLCAGLVFPYVMFKSADTINVADVALNCYGLPAIAMALLYFTLLARVTTLGKTADKVVKVVARYSYGMFLSHLMLSGYFLPRYLPELAASTLATFVLTLAGSMAVTWLLGKIPFLGRYLVGLR
;
A
#
# COMPACT_ATOMS: atom_id res chain seq x y z
N MET A 1 -13.02 28.14 -15.85
CA MET A 1 -12.24 26.93 -16.02
C MET A 1 -11.09 26.77 -15.01
N LYS A 2 -10.08 27.64 -14.94
CA LYS A 2 -8.91 27.50 -14.00
C LYS A 2 -9.26 27.30 -12.51
N ARG A 3 -10.36 27.88 -12.01
CA ARG A 3 -10.77 27.76 -10.59
C ARG A 3 -11.41 26.40 -10.27
N ILE A 4 -12.12 25.80 -11.24
CA ILE A 4 -12.74 24.46 -11.12
C ILE A 4 -11.66 23.38 -11.18
N GLU A 5 -10.68 23.52 -12.09
CA GLU A 5 -9.54 22.59 -12.21
C GLU A 5 -8.66 22.58 -10.96
N LYS A 6 -8.42 23.77 -10.35
CA LYS A 6 -7.67 23.90 -9.10
C LYS A 6 -8.40 23.25 -7.93
N GLY A 7 -9.72 23.39 -7.84
CA GLY A 7 -10.55 22.73 -6.83
C GLY A 7 -10.57 21.20 -6.96
N ALA A 8 -10.65 20.67 -8.18
CA ALA A 8 -10.61 19.24 -8.44
C ALA A 8 -9.22 18.63 -8.14
N ALA A 9 -8.14 19.36 -8.46
CA ALA A 9 -6.78 18.95 -8.13
C ALA A 9 -6.55 18.88 -6.61
N VAL A 10 -7.04 19.87 -5.85
CA VAL A 10 -6.94 19.89 -4.37
C VAL A 10 -7.71 18.73 -3.74
N LYS A 11 -8.92 18.41 -4.22
CA LYS A 11 -9.73 17.28 -3.75
C LYS A 11 -9.06 15.94 -4.05
N ARG A 12 -8.42 15.79 -5.21
CA ARG A 12 -7.67 14.59 -5.58
C ARG A 12 -6.47 14.37 -4.69
N LEU A 13 -5.72 15.42 -4.35
CA LEU A 13 -4.57 15.33 -3.45
C LEU A 13 -4.99 14.87 -2.05
N PHE A 14 -6.11 15.37 -1.51
CA PHE A 14 -6.61 14.95 -0.21
C PHE A 14 -6.93 13.45 -0.16
N ALA A 15 -7.64 12.92 -1.16
CA ALA A 15 -7.97 11.50 -1.21
C ALA A 15 -6.72 10.60 -1.24
N LEU A 16 -5.68 11.00 -1.99
CA LEU A 16 -4.41 10.26 -2.04
C LEU A 16 -3.62 10.39 -0.73
N ASP A 17 -3.68 11.54 -0.07
CA ASP A 17 -3.12 11.71 1.27
C ASP A 17 -3.84 10.83 2.30
N LEU A 18 -5.18 10.73 2.22
CA LEU A 18 -5.97 9.84 3.07
C LEU A 18 -5.58 8.37 2.87
N ILE A 19 -5.47 7.92 1.61
CA ILE A 19 -5.04 6.54 1.32
C ILE A 19 -3.65 6.27 1.89
N ARG A 20 -2.72 7.21 1.76
CA ARG A 20 -1.36 7.09 2.29
C ARG A 20 -1.34 7.05 3.82
N ALA A 21 -2.18 7.89 4.47
CA ALA A 21 -2.31 7.91 5.92
C ALA A 21 -2.89 6.60 6.46
N VAL A 22 -3.93 6.06 5.80
CA VAL A 22 -4.50 4.75 6.14
C VAL A 22 -3.47 3.65 5.95
N ALA A 23 -2.74 3.65 4.83
CA ALA A 23 -1.73 2.63 4.54
C ALA A 23 -0.63 2.59 5.60
N VAL A 24 -0.06 3.74 6.03
CA VAL A 24 0.98 3.73 7.07
C VAL A 24 0.44 3.29 8.44
N VAL A 25 -0.80 3.62 8.76
CA VAL A 25 -1.45 3.15 10.00
C VAL A 25 -1.62 1.63 9.96
N MET A 26 -2.02 1.05 8.82
CA MET A 26 -2.09 -0.41 8.62
C MET A 26 -0.72 -1.06 8.80
N VAL A 27 0.34 -0.53 8.18
CA VAL A 27 1.73 -1.03 8.35
C VAL A 27 2.14 -1.04 9.81
N VAL A 28 1.92 0.07 10.53
CA VAL A 28 2.29 0.15 11.95
C VAL A 28 1.48 -0.83 12.79
N PHE A 29 0.20 -1.04 12.46
CA PHE A 29 -0.64 -2.00 13.16
C PHE A 29 -0.19 -3.43 12.93
N ASP A 30 0.11 -3.83 11.68
CA ASP A 30 0.59 -5.17 11.34
C ASP A 30 1.84 -5.55 12.15
N HIS A 31 2.82 -4.66 12.17
CA HIS A 31 4.06 -4.88 12.90
C HIS A 31 3.95 -4.65 14.43
N SER A 32 2.78 -4.26 14.90
CA SER A 32 2.46 -4.16 16.34
C SER A 32 1.70 -5.36 16.88
N MET A 33 1.25 -6.28 16.03
CA MET A 33 0.49 -7.46 16.45
C MET A 33 1.33 -8.38 17.34
N ARG A 34 0.72 -8.84 18.43
CA ARG A 34 1.31 -9.75 19.45
C ARG A 34 0.45 -11.00 19.59
N HIS A 35 0.88 -11.92 20.42
CA HIS A 35 0.15 -13.16 20.71
C HIS A 35 -0.91 -12.99 21.82
N ASP A 36 -1.49 -11.78 21.96
CA ASP A 36 -2.53 -11.43 22.93
C ASP A 36 -3.96 -11.66 22.40
N MET A 37 -4.07 -12.19 21.18
CA MET A 37 -5.34 -12.49 20.52
C MET A 37 -5.40 -13.92 20.04
N SER A 38 -6.62 -14.45 19.84
CA SER A 38 -6.78 -15.77 19.21
C SER A 38 -6.25 -15.77 17.78
N GLN A 39 -5.84 -16.94 17.30
CA GLN A 39 -5.34 -17.10 15.94
C GLN A 39 -6.35 -16.63 14.88
N GLU A 40 -7.64 -16.89 15.12
CA GLU A 40 -8.71 -16.45 14.23
C GLU A 40 -8.80 -14.93 14.15
N VAL A 41 -8.80 -14.24 15.30
CA VAL A 41 -8.86 -12.78 15.37
C VAL A 41 -7.62 -12.18 14.71
N SER A 42 -6.44 -12.74 15.00
CA SER A 42 -5.18 -12.30 14.37
C SER A 42 -5.22 -12.46 12.85
N PHE A 43 -5.71 -13.60 12.35
CA PHE A 43 -5.88 -13.84 10.93
C PHE A 43 -6.84 -12.84 10.28
N MET A 44 -8.02 -12.63 10.86
CA MET A 44 -9.01 -11.67 10.37
C MET A 44 -8.46 -10.24 10.31
N LEU A 45 -7.77 -9.80 11.36
CA LEU A 45 -7.15 -8.48 11.41
C LEU A 45 -6.06 -8.34 10.34
N LYS A 46 -5.19 -9.35 10.18
CA LYS A 46 -4.18 -9.37 9.12
C LYS A 46 -4.81 -9.27 7.73
N MET A 47 -5.89 -9.99 7.46
CA MET A 47 -6.61 -9.88 6.19
C MET A 47 -7.12 -8.45 5.91
N LEU A 48 -7.60 -7.75 6.94
CA LEU A 48 -8.08 -6.38 6.81
C LEU A 48 -6.95 -5.38 6.51
N ILE A 49 -5.76 -5.59 7.08
CA ILE A 49 -4.63 -4.65 6.95
C ILE A 49 -3.63 -5.04 5.85
N ASN A 50 -3.67 -6.26 5.34
CA ASN A 50 -2.77 -6.81 4.31
C ASN A 50 -2.57 -5.91 3.05
N PRO A 51 -3.54 -5.08 2.60
CA PRO A 51 -3.32 -4.22 1.44
C PRO A 51 -2.50 -2.95 1.71
N ASP A 52 -1.86 -2.82 2.84
CA ASP A 52 -1.08 -1.66 3.28
C ASP A 52 -0.01 -1.23 2.24
N ALA A 53 0.90 -2.14 1.88
CA ALA A 53 1.93 -1.92 0.86
C ALA A 53 1.33 -1.70 -0.53
N ALA A 54 0.28 -2.46 -0.87
CA ALA A 54 -0.44 -2.36 -2.13
C ALA A 54 -1.02 -0.95 -2.35
N LEU A 55 -1.56 -0.34 -1.30
CA LEU A 55 -2.07 1.03 -1.34
C LEU A 55 -0.96 2.05 -1.65
N PHE A 56 0.25 1.87 -1.14
CA PHE A 56 1.39 2.73 -1.49
C PHE A 56 1.80 2.58 -2.97
N PHE A 57 1.79 1.36 -3.53
CA PHE A 57 2.04 1.15 -4.95
C PHE A 57 0.96 1.81 -5.82
N MET A 58 -0.31 1.68 -5.44
CA MET A 58 -1.42 2.32 -6.15
C MET A 58 -1.33 3.86 -6.09
N VAL A 59 -1.02 4.44 -4.92
CA VAL A 59 -0.81 5.89 -4.78
C VAL A 59 0.38 6.35 -5.62
N SER A 60 1.47 5.58 -5.66
CA SER A 60 2.64 5.90 -6.49
C SER A 60 2.26 5.95 -7.97
N GLY A 61 1.52 4.96 -8.46
CA GLY A 61 1.01 4.97 -9.83
C GLY A 61 0.09 6.15 -10.12
N ALA A 62 -0.83 6.45 -9.19
CA ALA A 62 -1.77 7.57 -9.32
C ALA A 62 -1.09 8.95 -9.42
N LEU A 63 0.05 9.11 -8.75
CA LEU A 63 0.80 10.38 -8.67
C LEU A 63 1.87 10.53 -9.75
N LEU A 64 2.49 9.42 -10.15
CA LEU A 64 3.74 9.44 -10.90
C LEU A 64 3.60 9.01 -12.36
N LEU A 65 2.55 8.28 -12.70
CA LEU A 65 2.30 7.83 -14.06
C LEU A 65 1.40 8.81 -14.84
N PRO A 66 1.65 9.01 -16.15
CA PRO A 66 2.91 8.72 -16.82
C PRO A 66 4.02 9.67 -16.37
N VAL A 67 5.28 9.20 -16.40
CA VAL A 67 6.44 10.02 -16.08
C VAL A 67 6.57 11.12 -17.14
N ARG A 68 6.66 12.37 -16.72
CA ARG A 68 6.80 13.53 -17.59
C ARG A 68 8.17 14.15 -17.42
N GLY A 69 8.72 14.65 -18.52
CA GLY A 69 10.06 15.26 -18.55
C GLY A 69 11.19 14.24 -18.61
N SER A 70 12.36 14.59 -18.08
CA SER A 70 13.55 13.74 -18.11
C SER A 70 13.40 12.53 -17.17
N TYR A 71 13.66 11.33 -17.70
CA TYR A 71 13.67 10.10 -16.90
C TYR A 71 14.81 10.10 -15.87
N ALA A 72 15.95 10.69 -16.23
CA ALA A 72 17.09 10.83 -15.32
C ALA A 72 16.74 11.71 -14.11
N ASP A 73 16.07 12.84 -14.32
CA ASP A 73 15.62 13.73 -13.24
C ASP A 73 14.55 13.05 -12.37
N PHE A 74 13.64 12.30 -12.99
CA PHE A 74 12.66 11.52 -12.26
C PHE A 74 13.35 10.51 -11.32
N LEU A 75 14.26 9.69 -11.83
CA LEU A 75 14.97 8.67 -11.05
C LEU A 75 15.85 9.31 -9.97
N ARG A 76 16.64 10.34 -10.32
CA ARG A 76 17.44 11.07 -9.34
C ARG A 76 16.59 11.58 -8.16
N HIS A 77 15.40 12.11 -8.46
CA HIS A 77 14.48 12.60 -7.44
C HIS A 77 13.98 11.48 -6.51
N ARG A 78 13.72 10.27 -7.07
CA ARG A 78 13.29 9.09 -6.29
C ARG A 78 14.42 8.54 -5.45
N ILE A 79 15.61 8.41 -6.04
CA ILE A 79 16.80 7.96 -5.31
C ILE A 79 17.07 8.86 -4.10
N VAL A 80 17.14 10.17 -4.29
CA VAL A 80 17.44 11.10 -3.19
C VAL A 80 16.36 11.08 -2.10
N LYS A 81 15.07 10.92 -2.47
CA LYS A 81 13.96 11.02 -1.51
C LYS A 81 13.59 9.71 -0.83
N VAL A 82 13.84 8.58 -1.47
CA VAL A 82 13.39 7.27 -0.98
C VAL A 82 14.60 6.41 -0.67
N PHE A 83 15.52 6.25 -1.59
CA PHE A 83 16.61 5.33 -1.43
C PHE A 83 17.68 5.84 -0.44
N VAL A 84 18.06 7.12 -0.47
CA VAL A 84 19.05 7.66 0.46
C VAL A 84 18.58 7.57 1.92
N PRO A 85 17.37 8.01 2.31
CA PRO A 85 16.90 7.79 3.69
C PRO A 85 16.87 6.30 4.06
N TYR A 86 16.43 5.44 3.15
CA TYR A 86 16.43 3.99 3.38
C TYR A 86 17.82 3.46 3.74
N VAL A 87 18.86 3.82 2.95
CA VAL A 87 20.26 3.45 3.24
C VAL A 87 20.68 3.89 4.62
N VAL A 88 20.40 5.14 4.97
CA VAL A 88 20.76 5.69 6.29
C VAL A 88 20.10 4.88 7.41
N TRP A 89 18.83 4.51 7.26
CA TRP A 89 18.12 3.71 8.24
C TRP A 89 18.62 2.26 8.29
N VAL A 90 18.94 1.63 7.15
CA VAL A 90 19.56 0.30 7.11
C VAL A 90 20.86 0.27 7.90
N ILE A 91 21.72 1.26 7.70
CA ILE A 91 22.97 1.40 8.48
C ILE A 91 22.66 1.61 9.96
N GLY A 92 21.71 2.50 10.29
CA GLY A 92 21.29 2.76 11.66
C GLY A 92 20.77 1.50 12.36
N TYR A 93 19.94 0.70 11.69
CA TYR A 93 19.47 -0.58 12.20
C TYR A 93 20.61 -1.58 12.38
N ALA A 94 21.51 -1.71 11.42
CA ALA A 94 22.64 -2.64 11.50
C ALA A 94 23.56 -2.29 12.68
N VAL A 95 23.87 -1.00 12.88
CA VAL A 95 24.63 -0.51 14.04
C VAL A 95 23.89 -0.83 15.35
N MET A 96 22.60 -0.55 15.41
CA MET A 96 21.77 -0.83 16.58
C MET A 96 21.79 -2.34 16.94
N TYR A 97 21.58 -3.22 15.96
CA TYR A 97 21.58 -4.66 16.20
C TYR A 97 22.95 -5.18 16.63
N TYR A 98 24.03 -4.62 16.08
CA TYR A 98 25.39 -4.94 16.49
C TYR A 98 25.67 -4.52 17.94
N GLU A 99 25.43 -3.26 18.28
CA GLU A 99 25.68 -2.70 19.62
C GLU A 99 24.86 -3.38 20.72
N PHE A 100 23.64 -3.82 20.40
CA PHE A 100 22.78 -4.51 21.36
C PHE A 100 22.93 -6.05 21.36
N GLY A 101 23.88 -6.59 20.61
CA GLY A 101 24.18 -8.01 20.59
C GLY A 101 23.07 -8.91 20.07
N LEU A 102 22.18 -8.37 19.23
CA LEU A 102 21.03 -9.11 18.69
C LEU A 102 21.42 -10.08 17.56
N LEU A 103 22.64 -9.94 17.03
CA LEU A 103 23.18 -10.78 15.95
C LEU A 103 24.65 -11.14 16.31
N ASN A 104 24.84 -11.97 17.32
CA ASN A 104 26.15 -12.28 17.90
C ASN A 104 27.14 -13.00 16.96
N GLU A 105 26.70 -13.49 15.80
CA GLU A 105 27.53 -14.36 14.96
C GLU A 105 28.12 -13.68 13.72
N TYR A 106 27.72 -12.44 13.42
CA TYR A 106 28.08 -11.77 12.17
C TYR A 106 28.72 -10.40 12.38
N SER A 107 29.79 -10.13 11.63
CA SER A 107 30.40 -8.78 11.62
C SER A 107 29.41 -7.72 11.11
N LEU A 108 29.56 -6.47 11.58
CA LEU A 108 28.74 -5.35 11.12
C LEU A 108 28.71 -5.22 9.57
N ALA A 109 29.84 -5.44 8.92
CA ALA A 109 29.93 -5.40 7.47
C ALA A 109 29.07 -6.47 6.80
N LEU A 110 29.02 -7.70 7.36
CA LEU A 110 28.19 -8.77 6.86
C LEU A 110 26.70 -8.48 7.10
N GLN A 111 26.35 -7.86 8.21
CA GLN A 111 24.98 -7.43 8.52
C GLN A 111 24.50 -6.36 7.54
N ILE A 112 25.32 -5.36 7.25
CA ILE A 112 25.02 -4.33 6.24
C ILE A 112 24.84 -5.00 4.87
N ARG A 113 25.74 -5.91 4.47
CA ARG A 113 25.64 -6.65 3.21
C ARG A 113 24.35 -7.47 3.11
N TRP A 114 23.96 -8.18 4.16
CA TRP A 114 22.76 -9.00 4.19
C TRP A 114 21.48 -8.15 4.18
N SER A 115 21.49 -6.98 4.81
CA SER A 115 20.38 -6.03 4.76
C SER A 115 20.01 -5.60 3.33
N TRP A 116 20.96 -5.67 2.40
CA TRP A 116 20.73 -5.36 0.99
C TRP A 116 20.24 -6.55 0.18
N MET A 117 20.63 -7.77 0.57
CA MET A 117 20.42 -8.98 -0.23
C MET A 117 19.25 -9.83 0.29
N SER A 118 18.84 -9.65 1.52
CA SER A 118 17.78 -10.46 2.15
C SER A 118 16.50 -9.65 2.32
N THR A 119 15.41 -10.17 1.76
CA THR A 119 14.06 -9.64 1.97
C THR A 119 13.58 -9.79 3.41
N ASN A 120 14.29 -10.58 4.22
CA ASN A 120 13.95 -10.89 5.61
C ASN A 120 14.60 -9.95 6.63
N PHE A 121 15.40 -8.95 6.19
CA PHE A 121 16.11 -8.08 7.11
C PHE A 121 15.35 -6.75 7.31
N ILE A 122 15.16 -6.38 8.53
CA ILE A 122 14.74 -5.19 9.27
C ILE A 122 13.76 -4.20 8.60
N THR A 123 13.97 -3.80 7.36
CA THR A 123 13.12 -2.79 6.67
C THR A 123 12.30 -3.39 5.52
N GLY A 124 12.38 -4.72 5.41
CA GLY A 124 11.50 -5.51 4.56
C GLY A 124 11.67 -5.28 3.05
N TRP A 125 10.99 -6.12 2.35
CA TRP A 125 10.87 -6.23 0.91
C TRP A 125 10.27 -4.97 0.22
N PHE A 126 9.54 -4.11 0.96
CA PHE A 126 8.75 -3.02 0.39
C PHE A 126 9.59 -1.94 -0.31
N ILE A 127 10.70 -1.48 0.31
CA ILE A 127 11.52 -0.41 -0.29
C ILE A 127 12.23 -0.89 -1.57
N PRO A 128 12.87 -2.07 -1.61
CA PRO A 128 13.33 -2.65 -2.87
C PRO A 128 12.23 -2.77 -3.92
N ALA A 129 11.02 -3.22 -3.54
CA ALA A 129 9.91 -3.36 -4.47
C ALA A 129 9.43 -2.01 -5.05
N ILE A 130 9.28 -0.97 -4.21
CA ILE A 130 8.88 0.35 -4.70
C ILE A 130 9.98 1.02 -5.53
N MET A 131 11.26 0.78 -5.22
CA MET A 131 12.37 1.25 -6.05
C MET A 131 12.38 0.57 -7.41
N SER A 132 12.18 -0.77 -7.45
CA SER A 132 12.02 -1.50 -8.71
C SER A 132 10.87 -0.95 -9.55
N LEU A 133 9.75 -0.64 -8.89
CA LEU A 133 8.61 0.02 -9.55
C LEU A 133 9.02 1.39 -10.15
N TYR A 134 9.80 2.20 -9.45
CA TYR A 134 10.25 3.50 -9.97
C TYR A 134 11.16 3.34 -11.19
N PHE A 135 12.01 2.31 -11.25
CA PHE A 135 12.82 2.02 -12.44
C PHE A 135 11.96 1.57 -13.62
N VAL A 136 10.86 0.87 -13.38
CA VAL A 136 9.97 0.40 -14.44
C VAL A 136 8.99 1.50 -14.92
N MET A 137 8.63 2.49 -14.08
CA MET A 137 7.67 3.55 -14.44
C MET A 137 8.00 4.31 -15.72
N PRO A 138 9.26 4.72 -16.01
CA PRO A 138 9.59 5.36 -17.28
C PRO A 138 9.28 4.47 -18.49
N LEU A 139 9.53 3.15 -18.38
CA LEU A 139 9.27 2.18 -19.44
C LEU A 139 7.78 1.96 -19.66
N LEU A 140 6.98 2.04 -18.59
CA LEU A 140 5.51 1.93 -18.68
C LEU A 140 4.84 3.18 -19.25
N SER A 141 5.49 4.34 -19.16
CA SER A 141 4.86 5.62 -19.48
C SER A 141 4.36 5.74 -20.92
N PRO A 142 5.11 5.34 -21.97
CA PRO A 142 4.63 5.36 -23.35
C PRO A 142 3.42 4.44 -23.56
N TRP A 143 3.43 3.26 -22.92
CA TRP A 143 2.32 2.33 -23.01
C TRP A 143 1.06 2.91 -22.34
N ILE A 144 1.21 3.54 -21.17
CA ILE A 144 0.09 4.16 -20.43
C ILE A 144 -0.51 5.34 -21.20
N GLU A 145 0.29 6.15 -21.88
CA GLU A 145 -0.18 7.27 -22.69
C GLU A 145 -1.07 6.82 -23.86
N GLY A 146 -0.70 5.71 -24.50
CA GLY A 146 -1.45 5.11 -25.60
C GLY A 146 -2.46 4.05 -25.19
N ALA A 147 -2.61 3.74 -23.88
CA ALA A 147 -3.45 2.64 -23.43
C ALA A 147 -4.94 2.98 -23.51
N THR A 148 -5.69 2.08 -24.14
CA THR A 148 -7.15 2.09 -24.16
C THR A 148 -7.73 1.45 -22.90
N ARG A 149 -9.01 1.69 -22.62
CA ARG A 149 -9.73 1.06 -21.52
C ARG A 149 -9.65 -0.49 -21.58
N ARG A 150 -9.70 -1.09 -22.77
CA ARG A 150 -9.58 -2.55 -22.95
C ARG A 150 -8.22 -3.07 -22.48
N ARG A 151 -7.13 -2.35 -22.74
CA ARG A 151 -5.78 -2.71 -22.28
C ARG A 151 -5.66 -2.70 -20.77
N PHE A 152 -6.26 -1.73 -20.08
CA PHE A 152 -6.30 -1.71 -18.61
C PHE A 152 -7.12 -2.87 -18.04
N HIS A 153 -8.26 -3.22 -18.67
CA HIS A 153 -9.04 -4.39 -18.26
C HIS A 153 -8.29 -5.70 -18.49
N TYR A 154 -7.54 -5.79 -19.59
CA TYR A 154 -6.68 -6.95 -19.84
C TYR A 154 -5.63 -7.13 -18.74
N VAL A 155 -4.93 -6.06 -18.35
CA VAL A 155 -3.99 -6.08 -17.22
C VAL A 155 -4.70 -6.50 -15.93
N LEU A 156 -5.88 -5.95 -15.66
CA LEU A 156 -6.67 -6.32 -14.47
C LEU A 156 -7.01 -7.81 -14.45
N VAL A 157 -7.46 -8.37 -15.58
CA VAL A 157 -7.81 -9.80 -15.68
C VAL A 157 -6.57 -10.67 -15.45
N LEU A 158 -5.46 -10.39 -16.15
CA LEU A 158 -4.21 -11.14 -15.96
C LEU A 158 -3.73 -11.09 -14.51
N TRP A 159 -3.84 -9.93 -13.89
CA TRP A 159 -3.43 -9.74 -12.50
C TRP A 159 -4.31 -10.52 -11.51
N LEU A 160 -5.64 -10.51 -11.70
CA LEU A 160 -6.57 -11.32 -10.90
C LEU A 160 -6.32 -12.82 -11.07
N VAL A 161 -6.07 -13.27 -12.31
CA VAL A 161 -5.71 -14.67 -12.59
C VAL A 161 -4.42 -15.03 -11.90
N SER A 162 -3.37 -14.20 -12.02
CA SER A 162 -2.08 -14.41 -11.37
C SER A 162 -2.22 -14.50 -9.84
N GLY A 163 -3.02 -13.63 -9.21
CA GLY A 163 -3.27 -13.67 -7.76
C GLY A 163 -4.14 -14.85 -7.31
N LEU A 164 -4.87 -15.47 -8.24
CA LEU A 164 -5.70 -16.67 -7.98
C LEU A 164 -4.89 -17.96 -8.03
N LEU A 165 -3.82 -18.02 -8.85
CA LEU A 165 -3.07 -19.25 -9.08
C LEU A 165 -2.60 -19.97 -7.80
N PRO A 166 -2.06 -19.29 -6.77
CA PRO A 166 -1.65 -19.97 -5.53
C PRO A 166 -2.81 -20.70 -4.82
N TRP A 167 -4.06 -20.27 -5.04
CA TRP A 167 -5.23 -20.93 -4.46
C TRP A 167 -5.55 -22.26 -5.09
N LEU A 168 -5.09 -22.52 -6.31
CA LEU A 168 -5.26 -23.84 -6.98
C LEU A 168 -4.44 -24.92 -6.26
N GLU A 169 -3.30 -24.54 -5.67
CA GLU A 169 -2.52 -25.44 -4.83
C GLU A 169 -3.28 -25.79 -3.54
N VAL A 170 -3.84 -24.78 -2.87
CA VAL A 170 -4.60 -24.98 -1.63
C VAL A 170 -5.86 -25.82 -1.84
N ILE A 171 -6.58 -25.60 -2.95
CA ILE A 171 -7.88 -26.24 -3.21
C ILE A 171 -7.71 -27.61 -3.88
N GLY A 172 -6.78 -27.73 -4.80
CA GLY A 172 -6.67 -28.89 -5.71
C GLY A 172 -5.32 -29.59 -5.69
N GLY A 173 -4.35 -29.17 -4.84
CA GLY A 173 -3.00 -29.76 -4.81
C GLY A 173 -2.19 -29.54 -6.10
N VAL A 174 -2.61 -28.60 -6.95
CA VAL A 174 -1.92 -28.28 -8.21
C VAL A 174 -0.84 -27.24 -7.94
N ASP A 175 0.44 -27.57 -8.14
CA ASP A 175 1.56 -26.62 -8.03
C ASP A 175 1.47 -25.53 -9.12
N ALA A 176 0.60 -24.55 -8.90
CA ALA A 176 0.42 -23.41 -9.75
C ALA A 176 1.14 -22.14 -9.23
N ALA A 177 1.60 -22.17 -7.99
CA ALA A 177 2.29 -21.05 -7.35
C ALA A 177 3.63 -20.72 -8.03
N ASN A 178 4.30 -21.74 -8.57
CA ASN A 178 5.60 -21.62 -9.26
C ASN A 178 5.50 -21.42 -10.78
N THR A 179 4.31 -21.14 -11.31
CA THR A 179 4.16 -20.88 -12.75
C THR A 179 4.67 -19.48 -13.12
N PRO A 180 5.20 -19.28 -14.36
CA PRO A 180 5.63 -17.95 -14.82
C PRO A 180 4.52 -16.89 -14.77
N LEU A 181 3.25 -17.27 -14.77
CA LEU A 181 2.12 -16.34 -14.67
C LEU A 181 2.07 -15.63 -13.32
N THR A 182 2.60 -16.22 -12.25
CA THR A 182 2.68 -15.55 -10.94
C THR A 182 3.61 -14.35 -10.93
N LEU A 183 4.56 -14.27 -11.89
CA LEU A 183 5.43 -13.11 -12.08
C LEU A 183 4.66 -11.83 -12.43
N ILE A 184 3.41 -11.94 -12.88
CA ILE A 184 2.53 -10.79 -13.13
C ILE A 184 2.01 -10.20 -11.81
N ALA A 185 1.92 -10.99 -10.74
CA ALA A 185 1.50 -10.55 -9.41
C ALA A 185 2.63 -9.78 -8.71
N THR A 186 2.84 -8.52 -9.09
CA THR A 186 3.90 -7.64 -8.58
C THR A 186 3.36 -6.26 -8.21
N ALA A 187 4.23 -5.34 -7.83
CA ALA A 187 3.89 -3.94 -7.58
C ALA A 187 3.39 -3.18 -8.82
N VAL A 188 3.75 -3.66 -10.04
CA VAL A 188 3.44 -2.97 -11.30
C VAL A 188 1.95 -2.88 -11.60
N PRO A 189 1.15 -3.96 -11.56
CA PRO A 189 -0.29 -3.87 -11.75
C PRO A 189 -0.99 -2.97 -10.74
N TYR A 190 -0.55 -2.96 -9.47
CA TYR A 190 -1.06 -2.03 -8.46
C TYR A 190 -0.89 -0.58 -8.91
N ALA A 191 0.31 -0.20 -9.38
CA ALA A 191 0.58 1.15 -9.86
C ALA A 191 -0.26 1.49 -11.11
N ILE A 192 -0.36 0.57 -12.06
CA ILE A 192 -1.20 0.74 -13.26
C ILE A 192 -2.66 0.96 -12.87
N MET A 193 -3.19 0.18 -11.92
CA MET A 193 -4.57 0.33 -11.44
C MET A 193 -4.77 1.61 -10.64
N GLY A 194 -3.80 2.04 -9.84
CA GLY A 194 -3.83 3.32 -9.16
C GLY A 194 -3.96 4.49 -10.14
N TYR A 195 -3.17 4.49 -11.22
CA TYR A 195 -3.30 5.45 -12.31
C TYR A 195 -4.67 5.35 -13.01
N TYR A 196 -5.09 4.14 -13.38
CA TYR A 196 -6.35 3.91 -14.07
C TYR A 196 -7.56 4.42 -13.29
N LEU A 197 -7.62 4.09 -12.01
CA LEU A 197 -8.75 4.46 -11.14
C LEU A 197 -8.80 5.96 -10.79
N THR A 198 -7.71 6.69 -10.97
CA THR A 198 -7.63 8.13 -10.66
C THR A 198 -7.50 9.00 -11.92
N ALA A 199 -6.37 8.94 -12.60
CA ALA A 199 -6.02 9.86 -13.66
C ALA A 199 -6.73 9.53 -14.98
N TYR A 200 -6.74 8.27 -15.38
CA TYR A 200 -7.40 7.85 -16.61
C TYR A 200 -8.92 8.02 -16.53
N ARG A 201 -9.51 7.61 -15.42
CA ARG A 201 -10.95 7.77 -15.16
C ARG A 201 -11.41 9.21 -15.18
N ASN A 202 -10.57 10.16 -14.75
CA ASN A 202 -10.88 11.58 -14.79
C ASN A 202 -10.86 12.14 -16.22
N ARG A 203 -10.10 11.53 -17.13
CA ARG A 203 -10.05 11.92 -18.56
C ARG A 203 -11.15 11.22 -19.38
N GLN A 204 -11.48 9.98 -19.01
CA GLN A 204 -12.53 9.19 -19.66
C GLN A 204 -13.37 8.52 -18.56
N PRO A 205 -14.57 9.04 -18.26
CA PRO A 205 -15.42 8.43 -17.25
C PRO A 205 -15.68 6.97 -17.59
N LEU A 206 -15.59 6.08 -16.58
CA LEU A 206 -15.79 4.63 -16.70
C LEU A 206 -17.17 4.25 -17.26
N LEU A 207 -18.12 5.18 -17.21
CA LEU A 207 -19.43 5.05 -17.78
C LEU A 207 -19.46 5.94 -19.02
N PRO A 208 -20.03 5.44 -20.14
CA PRO A 208 -20.30 6.26 -21.32
C PRO A 208 -21.02 7.55 -20.93
N ALA A 209 -20.83 8.62 -21.69
CA ALA A 209 -21.42 9.93 -21.41
C ALA A 209 -22.96 9.89 -21.25
N TYR A 210 -23.64 8.90 -21.85
CA TYR A 210 -25.09 8.68 -21.68
C TYR A 210 -25.49 8.20 -20.27
N VAL A 211 -24.54 7.83 -19.42
CA VAL A 211 -24.78 7.48 -17.99
C VAL A 211 -24.56 8.69 -17.08
N LEU A 212 -23.89 9.72 -17.58
CA LEU A 212 -23.88 11.05 -16.99
C LEU A 212 -25.17 11.72 -17.47
N ALA A 213 -25.85 12.47 -16.59
CA ALA A 213 -27.04 13.22 -16.98
C ALA A 213 -26.75 13.96 -18.29
N GLN A 214 -27.48 13.63 -19.34
CA GLN A 214 -27.50 14.43 -20.56
C GLN A 214 -28.41 15.63 -20.29
N ASP A 215 -28.00 16.79 -20.77
CA ASP A 215 -28.89 17.94 -20.80
C ASP A 215 -30.18 17.53 -21.54
N GLY A 216 -31.30 17.44 -20.81
CA GLY A 216 -32.57 16.92 -21.31
C GLY A 216 -33.08 15.64 -20.63
N ASP A 217 -32.30 14.93 -19.83
CA ASP A 217 -32.78 13.80 -19.03
C ASP A 217 -33.76 14.26 -17.95
N GLY A 218 -34.98 13.72 -17.95
CA GLY A 218 -35.94 13.95 -16.87
C GLY A 218 -35.40 13.45 -15.51
N ALA A 219 -35.85 14.09 -14.43
CA ALA A 219 -35.41 13.79 -13.06
C ALA A 219 -35.54 12.30 -12.70
N GLU A 220 -36.52 11.59 -13.22
CA GLU A 220 -36.75 10.16 -13.00
C GLU A 220 -35.67 9.29 -13.67
N VAL A 221 -35.31 9.60 -14.90
CA VAL A 221 -34.25 8.87 -15.63
C VAL A 221 -32.92 9.02 -14.93
N THR A 222 -32.60 10.23 -14.45
CA THR A 222 -31.41 10.50 -13.67
C THR A 222 -31.41 9.71 -12.35
N LYS A 223 -32.54 9.63 -11.65
CA LYS A 223 -32.74 8.86 -10.39
C LYS A 223 -32.58 7.37 -10.63
N MET A 224 -33.17 6.84 -11.69
CA MET A 224 -33.05 5.43 -12.09
C MET A 224 -31.59 5.06 -12.43
N ARG A 225 -30.88 5.88 -13.22
CA ARG A 225 -29.47 5.67 -13.56
C ARG A 225 -28.58 5.68 -12.33
N ARG A 226 -28.82 6.59 -11.35
CA ARG A 226 -28.12 6.61 -10.05
C ARG A 226 -28.37 5.34 -9.25
N ARG A 227 -29.61 4.83 -9.22
CA ARG A 227 -29.98 3.57 -8.53
C ARG A 227 -29.25 2.37 -9.15
N VAL A 228 -29.26 2.21 -10.48
CA VAL A 228 -28.56 1.13 -11.19
C VAL A 228 -27.06 1.18 -10.93
N ARG A 229 -26.46 2.38 -10.98
CA ARG A 229 -25.04 2.57 -10.67
C ARG A 229 -24.70 2.18 -9.23
N ARG A 230 -25.53 2.59 -8.25
CA ARG A 230 -25.34 2.20 -6.84
C ARG A 230 -25.40 0.70 -6.64
N ARG A 231 -26.38 0.00 -7.28
CA ARG A 231 -26.49 -1.45 -7.22
C ARG A 231 -25.29 -2.15 -7.82
N LYS A 232 -24.83 -1.75 -9.01
CA LYS A 232 -23.62 -2.32 -9.65
C LYS A 232 -22.38 -2.14 -8.76
N LEU A 233 -22.22 -0.98 -8.14
CA LEU A 233 -21.11 -0.72 -7.22
C LEU A 233 -21.22 -1.56 -5.95
N ALA A 234 -22.41 -1.72 -5.38
CA ALA A 234 -22.62 -2.57 -4.21
C ALA A 234 -22.25 -4.03 -4.52
N VAL A 235 -22.65 -4.55 -5.68
CA VAL A 235 -22.25 -5.90 -6.13
C VAL A 235 -20.74 -6.02 -6.26
N VAL A 236 -20.08 -5.05 -6.91
CA VAL A 236 -18.60 -5.08 -7.05
C VAL A 236 -17.93 -5.07 -5.68
N TYR A 237 -18.39 -4.24 -4.75
CA TYR A 237 -17.82 -4.20 -3.40
C TYR A 237 -18.10 -5.47 -2.59
N ALA A 238 -19.29 -6.06 -2.74
CA ALA A 238 -19.59 -7.35 -2.12
C ALA A 238 -18.68 -8.46 -2.68
N LEU A 239 -18.41 -8.49 -3.98
CA LEU A 239 -17.47 -9.44 -4.58
C LEU A 239 -16.04 -9.22 -4.12
N LEU A 240 -15.59 -7.97 -3.99
CA LEU A 240 -14.26 -7.64 -3.46
C LEU A 240 -14.12 -8.05 -1.99
N LEU A 241 -15.14 -7.80 -1.16
CA LEU A 241 -15.17 -8.27 0.23
C LEU A 241 -15.19 -9.80 0.31
N CYS A 242 -15.97 -10.45 -0.53
CA CYS A 242 -16.01 -11.91 -0.58
C CYS A 242 -14.64 -12.49 -0.92
N ALA A 243 -14.01 -12.01 -1.99
CA ALA A 243 -12.69 -12.48 -2.42
C ALA A 243 -11.56 -12.10 -1.46
N GLY A 244 -11.68 -10.93 -0.82
CA GLY A 244 -10.63 -10.39 0.06
C GLY A 244 -10.71 -10.83 1.51
N LEU A 245 -11.87 -11.20 2.01
CA LEU A 245 -12.06 -11.51 3.43
C LEU A 245 -12.83 -12.81 3.65
N VAL A 246 -14.02 -12.97 3.04
CA VAL A 246 -14.90 -14.11 3.34
C VAL A 246 -14.31 -15.42 2.83
N PHE A 247 -13.89 -15.47 1.57
CA PHE A 247 -13.31 -16.66 0.96
C PHE A 247 -12.05 -17.15 1.68
N PRO A 248 -11.01 -16.32 1.92
CA PRO A 248 -9.83 -16.79 2.65
C PRO A 248 -10.13 -17.17 4.09
N TYR A 249 -11.10 -16.53 4.76
CA TYR A 249 -11.50 -16.92 6.10
C TYR A 249 -12.18 -18.29 6.13
N VAL A 250 -13.10 -18.57 5.19
CA VAL A 250 -13.74 -19.87 5.06
C VAL A 250 -12.69 -20.95 4.79
N MET A 251 -11.73 -20.70 3.89
CA MET A 251 -10.64 -21.62 3.62
C MET A 251 -9.76 -21.85 4.86
N PHE A 252 -9.45 -20.80 5.62
CA PHE A 252 -8.69 -20.90 6.87
C PHE A 252 -9.41 -21.77 7.92
N LYS A 253 -10.74 -21.73 7.99
CA LYS A 253 -11.54 -22.53 8.94
C LYS A 253 -11.74 -23.98 8.48
N SER A 254 -11.72 -24.24 7.16
CA SER A 254 -12.02 -25.55 6.58
C SER A 254 -10.80 -26.39 6.24
N ALA A 255 -9.63 -25.80 6.13
CA ALA A 255 -8.41 -26.48 5.74
C ALA A 255 -7.42 -26.58 6.91
N ASP A 256 -7.03 -27.80 7.26
CA ASP A 256 -5.99 -28.07 8.28
C ASP A 256 -4.57 -27.79 7.75
N THR A 257 -4.41 -26.94 6.72
CA THR A 257 -3.15 -26.72 6.06
C THR A 257 -2.55 -25.37 6.40
N ILE A 258 -1.30 -25.35 6.86
CA ILE A 258 -0.47 -24.16 7.14
C ILE A 258 -0.43 -23.22 5.92
N ASN A 259 -0.50 -23.76 4.72
CA ASN A 259 -0.38 -23.02 3.45
C ASN A 259 -1.52 -22.02 3.18
N VAL A 260 -2.70 -22.18 3.81
CA VAL A 260 -3.82 -21.23 3.61
C VAL A 260 -3.47 -19.83 4.08
N ALA A 261 -2.84 -19.72 5.26
CA ALA A 261 -2.47 -18.43 5.82
C ALA A 261 -1.41 -17.72 4.94
N ASP A 262 -0.42 -18.45 4.46
CA ASP A 262 0.63 -17.90 3.61
C ASP A 262 0.09 -17.40 2.27
N VAL A 263 -0.79 -18.18 1.63
CA VAL A 263 -1.44 -17.78 0.38
C VAL A 263 -2.40 -16.61 0.59
N ALA A 264 -3.17 -16.62 1.68
CA ALA A 264 -4.14 -15.57 1.99
C ALA A 264 -3.48 -14.23 2.33
N LEU A 265 -2.35 -14.27 3.05
CA LEU A 265 -1.62 -13.08 3.51
C LEU A 265 -0.55 -12.63 2.51
N ASN A 266 -0.41 -13.29 1.37
CA ASN A 266 0.48 -12.83 0.32
C ASN A 266 -0.01 -11.48 -0.23
N CYS A 267 0.83 -10.44 -0.12
CA CYS A 267 0.51 -9.08 -0.53
C CYS A 267 0.26 -8.92 -2.05
N TYR A 268 0.62 -9.91 -2.86
CA TYR A 268 0.32 -10.00 -4.28
C TYR A 268 -0.77 -11.02 -4.62
N GLY A 269 -1.32 -11.69 -3.61
CA GLY A 269 -2.40 -12.66 -3.76
C GLY A 269 -3.77 -12.02 -4.00
N LEU A 270 -4.71 -12.84 -4.45
CA LEU A 270 -6.09 -12.40 -4.74
C LEU A 270 -6.74 -11.63 -3.58
N PRO A 271 -6.62 -12.05 -2.30
CA PRO A 271 -7.22 -11.31 -1.19
C PRO A 271 -6.67 -9.89 -1.05
N ALA A 272 -5.35 -9.73 -1.11
CA ALA A 272 -4.71 -8.41 -1.04
C ALA A 272 -5.12 -7.51 -2.22
N ILE A 273 -5.17 -8.07 -3.44
CA ILE A 273 -5.64 -7.36 -4.64
C ILE A 273 -7.08 -6.88 -4.45
N ALA A 274 -7.98 -7.74 -3.99
CA ALA A 274 -9.39 -7.42 -3.79
C ALA A 274 -9.56 -6.31 -2.72
N MET A 275 -8.90 -6.45 -1.57
CA MET A 275 -8.96 -5.47 -0.50
C MET A 275 -8.31 -4.14 -0.89
N ALA A 276 -7.18 -4.14 -1.61
CA ALA A 276 -6.55 -2.92 -2.11
C ALA A 276 -7.47 -2.16 -3.09
N LEU A 277 -8.12 -2.86 -4.02
CA LEU A 277 -9.10 -2.27 -4.93
C LEU A 277 -10.31 -1.71 -4.18
N LEU A 278 -10.79 -2.43 -3.16
CA LEU A 278 -11.89 -1.98 -2.29
C LEU A 278 -11.52 -0.69 -1.57
N TYR A 279 -10.45 -0.71 -0.78
CA TYR A 279 -10.02 0.47 -0.02
C TYR A 279 -9.68 1.64 -0.93
N PHE A 280 -8.91 1.42 -1.99
CA PHE A 280 -8.53 2.49 -2.89
C PHE A 280 -9.75 3.15 -3.53
N THR A 281 -10.71 2.36 -4.01
CA THR A 281 -11.92 2.91 -4.66
C THR A 281 -12.88 3.58 -3.69
N LEU A 282 -12.94 3.15 -2.43
CA LEU A 282 -13.74 3.79 -1.38
C LEU A 282 -13.08 5.11 -0.94
N LEU A 283 -11.80 5.07 -0.56
CA LEU A 283 -11.08 6.23 -0.02
C LEU A 283 -10.84 7.31 -1.09
N ALA A 284 -10.64 6.93 -2.37
CA ALA A 284 -10.51 7.87 -3.48
C ALA A 284 -11.75 8.74 -3.72
N ARG A 285 -12.89 8.42 -3.09
CA ARG A 285 -14.13 9.22 -3.17
C ARG A 285 -14.26 10.24 -2.06
N VAL A 286 -13.47 10.09 -1.00
CA VAL A 286 -13.48 10.99 0.14
C VAL A 286 -12.78 12.28 -0.24
N THR A 287 -13.48 13.39 -0.17
CA THR A 287 -12.94 14.71 -0.53
C THR A 287 -12.59 15.55 0.68
N THR A 288 -13.17 15.24 1.83
CA THR A 288 -12.93 15.87 3.14
C THR A 288 -13.54 15.01 4.25
N LEU A 289 -12.98 15.07 5.42
CA LEU A 289 -13.48 14.51 6.69
C LEU A 289 -13.78 15.61 7.72
N GLY A 290 -13.72 16.87 7.29
CA GLY A 290 -13.84 18.05 8.15
C GLY A 290 -12.48 18.68 8.48
N LYS A 291 -12.50 19.96 8.88
CA LYS A 291 -11.28 20.80 8.98
C LYS A 291 -10.18 20.20 9.86
N THR A 292 -10.53 19.63 11.00
CA THR A 292 -9.56 19.05 11.95
C THR A 292 -9.00 17.72 11.44
N ALA A 293 -9.86 16.81 11.00
CA ALA A 293 -9.45 15.51 10.48
C ALA A 293 -8.60 15.65 9.20
N ASP A 294 -8.94 16.62 8.32
CA ASP A 294 -8.16 16.91 7.12
C ASP A 294 -6.72 17.36 7.45
N LYS A 295 -6.54 18.13 8.54
CA LYS A 295 -5.21 18.52 9.02
C LYS A 295 -4.42 17.31 9.52
N VAL A 296 -5.04 16.46 10.32
CA VAL A 296 -4.40 15.23 10.83
C VAL A 296 -3.98 14.32 9.67
N VAL A 297 -4.87 14.04 8.72
CA VAL A 297 -4.59 13.22 7.54
C VAL A 297 -3.38 13.77 6.76
N LYS A 298 -3.33 15.07 6.50
CA LYS A 298 -2.21 15.70 5.78
C LYS A 298 -0.89 15.57 6.55
N VAL A 299 -0.92 15.70 7.88
CA VAL A 299 0.26 15.55 8.73
C VAL A 299 0.76 14.10 8.70
N VAL A 300 -0.12 13.12 8.93
CA VAL A 300 0.22 11.69 8.87
C VAL A 300 0.75 11.32 7.49
N ALA A 301 0.07 11.73 6.41
CA ALA A 301 0.51 11.47 5.05
C ALA A 301 1.87 12.09 4.72
N ARG A 302 2.16 13.28 5.27
CA ARG A 302 3.45 13.95 5.11
C ARG A 302 4.58 13.16 5.76
N TYR A 303 4.35 12.64 6.95
CA TYR A 303 5.35 11.92 7.75
C TYR A 303 5.35 10.40 7.48
N SER A 304 4.42 9.87 6.66
CA SER A 304 4.21 8.44 6.45
C SER A 304 5.47 7.67 6.09
N TYR A 305 6.37 8.25 5.31
CA TYR A 305 7.61 7.59 4.91
C TYR A 305 8.61 7.47 6.07
N GLY A 306 8.82 8.52 6.84
CA GLY A 306 9.68 8.45 8.03
C GLY A 306 9.10 7.54 9.12
N MET A 307 7.75 7.54 9.29
CA MET A 307 7.07 6.59 10.18
C MET A 307 7.30 5.15 9.70
N PHE A 308 7.20 4.89 8.41
CA PHE A 308 7.53 3.58 7.82
C PHE A 308 8.98 3.17 8.10
N LEU A 309 9.94 4.08 8.04
CA LEU A 309 11.35 3.77 8.31
C LEU A 309 11.63 3.49 9.79
N SER A 310 10.92 4.13 10.72
CA SER A 310 11.21 4.09 12.17
C SER A 310 10.35 3.12 12.99
N HIS A 311 9.20 2.66 12.47
CA HIS A 311 8.23 1.90 13.27
C HIS A 311 8.79 0.57 13.80
N LEU A 312 9.55 -0.18 12.97
CA LEU A 312 10.11 -1.46 13.38
C LEU A 312 11.14 -1.33 14.51
N MET A 313 11.90 -0.24 14.53
CA MET A 313 12.82 0.03 15.62
C MET A 313 12.06 0.19 16.95
N LEU A 314 10.90 0.82 16.91
CA LEU A 314 10.06 1.00 18.10
C LEU A 314 9.34 -0.29 18.47
N SER A 315 8.54 -0.89 17.55
CA SER A 315 7.71 -2.06 17.84
C SER A 315 8.51 -3.34 18.06
N GLY A 316 9.60 -3.51 17.32
CA GLY A 316 10.40 -4.74 17.34
C GLY A 316 11.54 -4.72 18.36
N TYR A 317 11.99 -3.54 18.79
CA TYR A 317 13.15 -3.46 19.67
C TYR A 317 12.91 -2.60 20.93
N PHE A 318 12.66 -1.29 20.79
CA PHE A 318 12.61 -0.41 21.97
C PHE A 318 11.47 -0.75 22.93
N LEU A 319 10.27 -0.99 22.43
CA LEU A 319 9.14 -1.33 23.30
C LEU A 319 9.35 -2.66 24.01
N PRO A 320 9.72 -3.77 23.35
CA PRO A 320 10.00 -5.03 24.06
C PRO A 320 11.15 -4.94 25.06
N ARG A 321 12.14 -4.10 24.78
CA ARG A 321 13.33 -3.96 25.65
C ARG A 321 13.10 -3.14 26.91
N TYR A 322 12.38 -2.01 26.76
CA TYR A 322 12.26 -1.02 27.85
C TYR A 322 10.86 -0.97 28.48
N LEU A 323 9.85 -1.49 27.81
CA LEU A 323 8.46 -1.51 28.25
C LEU A 323 7.82 -2.88 27.94
N PRO A 324 8.39 -4.01 28.43
CA PRO A 324 7.97 -5.36 28.03
C PRO A 324 6.50 -5.64 28.33
N GLU A 325 5.98 -5.17 29.45
CA GLU A 325 4.57 -5.36 29.82
C GLU A 325 3.61 -4.69 28.85
N LEU A 326 3.91 -3.46 28.43
CA LEU A 326 3.12 -2.75 27.42
C LEU A 326 3.32 -3.36 26.03
N ALA A 327 4.53 -3.85 25.73
CA ALA A 327 4.85 -4.49 24.49
C ALA A 327 4.21 -5.90 24.34
N ALA A 328 3.68 -6.47 25.40
CA ALA A 328 2.90 -7.71 25.33
C ALA A 328 1.48 -7.48 24.76
N SER A 329 0.97 -6.24 24.81
CA SER A 329 -0.33 -5.87 24.25
C SER A 329 -0.21 -5.30 22.85
N THR A 330 -0.95 -5.85 21.91
CA THR A 330 -1.07 -5.33 20.52
C THR A 330 -1.52 -3.88 20.50
N LEU A 331 -2.55 -3.54 21.25
CA LEU A 331 -3.10 -2.18 21.27
C LEU A 331 -2.09 -1.17 21.83
N ALA A 332 -1.44 -1.48 22.95
CA ALA A 332 -0.44 -0.61 23.55
C ALA A 332 0.77 -0.43 22.62
N THR A 333 1.27 -1.52 22.04
CA THR A 333 2.37 -1.48 21.07
C THR A 333 2.00 -0.63 19.85
N PHE A 334 0.81 -0.80 19.32
CA PHE A 334 0.34 -0.01 18.17
C PHE A 334 0.29 1.48 18.48
N VAL A 335 -0.35 1.88 19.57
CA VAL A 335 -0.49 3.30 19.95
C VAL A 335 0.88 3.94 20.20
N LEU A 336 1.75 3.26 20.96
CA LEU A 336 3.09 3.75 21.26
C LEU A 336 3.99 3.81 20.02
N THR A 337 3.91 2.80 19.14
CA THR A 337 4.68 2.79 17.88
C THR A 337 4.19 3.89 16.94
N LEU A 338 2.89 4.07 16.80
CA LEU A 338 2.30 5.09 15.93
C LEU A 338 2.71 6.50 16.40
N ALA A 339 2.53 6.79 17.69
CA ALA A 339 2.92 8.08 18.28
C ALA A 339 4.44 8.29 18.25
N GLY A 340 5.21 7.27 18.63
CA GLY A 340 6.67 7.33 18.67
C GLY A 340 7.29 7.50 17.28
N SER A 341 6.84 6.74 16.28
CA SER A 341 7.34 6.87 14.91
C SER A 341 7.03 8.24 14.30
N MET A 342 5.86 8.79 14.63
CA MET A 342 5.51 10.16 14.23
C MET A 342 6.39 11.20 14.92
N ALA A 343 6.65 11.06 16.23
CA ALA A 343 7.52 11.94 16.99
C ALA A 343 8.98 11.89 16.49
N VAL A 344 9.52 10.69 16.27
CA VAL A 344 10.86 10.48 15.68
C VAL A 344 10.96 11.16 14.32
N THR A 345 10.00 10.93 13.44
CA THR A 345 10.00 11.54 12.10
C THR A 345 9.94 13.06 12.17
N TRP A 346 9.11 13.61 13.06
CA TRP A 346 8.97 15.04 13.26
C TRP A 346 10.26 15.67 13.80
N LEU A 347 10.90 15.04 14.79
CA LEU A 347 12.16 15.50 15.39
C LEU A 347 13.30 15.47 14.37
N LEU A 348 13.50 14.32 13.68
CA LEU A 348 14.54 14.19 12.66
C LEU A 348 14.30 15.14 11.48
N GLY A 349 13.04 15.38 11.12
CA GLY A 349 12.68 16.33 10.07
C GLY A 349 13.01 17.79 10.37
N LYS A 350 13.25 18.14 11.65
CA LYS A 350 13.68 19.48 12.06
C LYS A 350 15.18 19.73 11.92
N ILE A 351 15.98 18.68 11.74
CA ILE A 351 17.44 18.81 11.61
C ILE A 351 17.74 19.53 10.28
N PRO A 352 18.36 20.72 10.30
CA PRO A 352 18.69 21.44 9.09
C PRO A 352 19.57 20.60 8.18
N PHE A 353 19.36 20.71 6.87
CA PHE A 353 20.08 19.98 5.80
C PHE A 353 19.94 18.45 5.83
N LEU A 354 19.97 17.81 7.02
CA LEU A 354 19.94 16.36 7.18
C LEU A 354 18.51 15.77 7.18
N GLY A 355 17.51 16.52 7.65
CA GLY A 355 16.14 15.98 7.81
C GLY A 355 15.55 15.37 6.54
N ARG A 356 15.83 15.94 5.35
CA ARG A 356 15.40 15.38 4.08
C ARG A 356 16.05 14.02 3.75
N TYR A 357 17.29 13.79 4.20
CA TYR A 357 18.03 12.54 4.00
C TYR A 357 17.74 11.50 5.07
N LEU A 358 17.19 11.92 6.22
CA LEU A 358 16.82 11.02 7.30
C LEU A 358 15.40 10.49 7.17
N VAL A 359 14.45 11.33 6.72
CA VAL A 359 13.03 10.99 6.71
C VAL A 359 12.32 11.29 5.38
N GLY A 360 13.06 11.66 4.34
CA GLY A 360 12.52 11.92 3.00
C GLY A 360 11.60 13.15 2.92
N LEU A 361 11.62 14.07 3.89
CA LEU A 361 10.83 15.30 3.87
C LEU A 361 11.44 16.35 2.93
N ARG A 362 10.56 17.26 2.46
CA ARG A 362 10.98 18.42 1.64
C ARG A 362 11.42 19.58 2.51
#